data_66fbb2cded5dadbb6fe9c541857b4343
#
_entry.id   66fbb2cded5dadbb6fe9c541857b4343
#
_cell.length_a   1.000
_cell.length_b   1.000
_cell.length_c   1.000
_cell.angle_alpha   90.00
_cell.angle_beta   90.00
_cell.angle_gamma   90.00
#
_symmetry.space_group_name_H-M   'P 1'
#
loop_
_entity.id
_entity.type
_entity.pdbx_description
1 polymer ?
#
loop_
_entity_poly.entity_id
_entity_poly.type
_entity_poly.pdbx_seq_one_letter_code
_entity_poly.pdbx_strand_id
1 'polypeptide(L)'
;AGFIVKVKKILECICSNCGKLKVDMRDPMVANVVRRVKPQHRLKAIWPLASKKRICEPDQLDEDGNGDATNEMQYQQEQGGPSQIRGHGGCGNDQPLWRKEGLKLYSVGKALNPEKEEMESNETQKNVMAPGAIHQLLQKISAEDLHIMGLSAEYARPDWMILTVLPVPPAAVRPSISVDGGALRSEDDLTYKLSQILKSSASVRRLEGEGVPESVVSEHFDLLQY
;
A
#
# COMPACT_ATOMS: atom_id res chain seq x y z
N ALA A 1 3.37 -5.00 -12.75
CA ALA A 1 3.92 -6.10 -11.93
C ALA A 1 5.20 -5.69 -11.17
N GLY A 2 6.08 -4.85 -11.75
CA GLY A 2 7.38 -4.49 -11.14
C GLY A 2 7.28 -3.80 -9.77
N PHE A 3 6.24 -3.03 -9.52
CA PHE A 3 6.09 -2.26 -8.29
C PHE A 3 5.27 -2.95 -7.19
N ILE A 4 4.57 -4.05 -7.47
CA ILE A 4 3.61 -4.66 -6.54
C ILE A 4 4.24 -5.03 -5.18
N VAL A 5 5.50 -5.49 -5.17
CA VAL A 5 6.23 -5.81 -3.92
C VAL A 5 6.54 -4.56 -3.12
N LYS A 6 6.88 -3.45 -3.79
CA LYS A 6 7.14 -2.17 -3.13
C LYS A 6 5.86 -1.56 -2.59
N VAL A 7 4.78 -1.59 -3.36
CA VAL A 7 3.44 -1.18 -2.94
C VAL A 7 3.01 -1.96 -1.70
N LYS A 8 3.14 -3.31 -1.70
CA LYS A 8 2.84 -4.14 -0.53
C LYS A 8 3.63 -3.68 0.71
N LYS A 9 4.93 -3.42 0.59
CA LYS A 9 5.74 -2.96 1.73
C LYS A 9 5.29 -1.61 2.27
N ILE A 10 4.85 -0.69 1.40
CA ILE A 10 4.31 0.61 1.82
C ILE A 10 2.98 0.40 2.54
N LEU A 11 2.08 -0.43 2.00
CA LEU A 11 0.80 -0.77 2.63
C LEU A 11 0.98 -1.42 4.02
N GLU A 12 2.04 -2.20 4.21
CA GLU A 12 2.40 -2.75 5.52
C GLU A 12 2.89 -1.70 6.53
N CYS A 13 3.33 -0.53 6.05
CA CYS A 13 3.80 0.57 6.90
C CYS A 13 2.69 1.56 7.28
N ILE A 14 1.66 1.69 6.47
CA ILE A 14 0.58 2.67 6.65
C ILE A 14 -0.70 2.03 7.20
N CYS A 15 -1.57 2.87 7.75
CA CYS A 15 -2.91 2.46 8.15
C CYS A 15 -3.81 2.22 6.93
N SER A 16 -4.50 1.08 6.90
CA SER A 16 -5.43 0.72 5.83
C SER A 16 -6.68 1.60 5.76
N ASN A 17 -6.98 2.38 6.79
CA ASN A 17 -8.15 3.26 6.86
C ASN A 17 -7.77 4.73 6.61
N CYS A 18 -6.92 5.31 7.48
CA CYS A 18 -6.58 6.74 7.39
C CYS A 18 -5.37 7.05 6.50
N GLY A 19 -4.59 6.05 6.09
CA GLY A 19 -3.40 6.22 5.26
C GLY A 19 -2.16 6.75 5.98
N LYS A 20 -2.25 7.04 7.29
CA LYS A 20 -1.14 7.55 8.09
C LYS A 20 -0.07 6.48 8.32
N LEU A 21 1.19 6.87 8.38
CA LEU A 21 2.29 5.98 8.74
C LEU A 21 2.10 5.49 10.18
N LYS A 22 2.26 4.19 10.44
CA LYS A 22 2.03 3.57 11.77
C LYS A 22 3.12 3.86 12.80
N VAL A 23 4.13 4.62 12.43
CA VAL A 23 5.22 5.10 13.28
C VAL A 23 5.51 6.56 12.93
N ASP A 24 6.01 7.33 13.88
CA ASP A 24 6.35 8.74 13.67
C ASP A 24 7.72 9.10 14.24
N MET A 25 8.09 10.38 14.12
CA MET A 25 9.37 10.92 14.60
C MET A 25 9.51 10.93 16.13
N ARG A 26 8.43 10.72 16.89
CA ARG A 26 8.46 10.61 18.36
C ARG A 26 9.12 9.32 18.81
N ASP A 27 9.07 8.28 17.97
CA ASP A 27 9.82 7.04 18.21
C ASP A 27 11.33 7.30 17.99
N PRO A 28 12.18 7.12 19.03
CA PRO A 28 13.63 7.35 18.92
C PRO A 28 14.29 6.52 17.83
N MET A 29 13.80 5.31 17.57
CA MET A 29 14.32 4.44 16.51
C MET A 29 14.04 5.03 15.13
N VAL A 30 12.82 5.55 14.91
CA VAL A 30 12.43 6.21 13.66
C VAL A 30 13.22 7.49 13.46
N ALA A 31 13.33 8.34 14.48
CA ALA A 31 14.12 9.57 14.43
C ALA A 31 15.59 9.30 14.09
N ASN A 32 16.17 8.25 14.66
CA ASN A 32 17.54 7.85 14.36
C ASN A 32 17.70 7.38 12.90
N VAL A 33 16.74 6.59 12.39
CA VAL A 33 16.72 6.18 10.97
C VAL A 33 16.65 7.40 10.05
N VAL A 34 15.76 8.35 10.32
CA VAL A 34 15.62 9.55 9.47
C VAL A 34 16.88 10.41 9.48
N ARG A 35 17.57 10.50 10.60
CA ARG A 35 18.84 11.29 10.72
C ARG A 35 20.04 10.63 10.06
N ARG A 36 20.18 9.30 10.18
CA ARG A 36 21.40 8.58 9.79
C ARG A 36 21.30 7.85 8.46
N VAL A 37 20.09 7.45 8.05
CA VAL A 37 19.91 6.63 6.85
C VAL A 37 19.53 7.50 5.65
N LYS A 38 20.24 7.30 4.53
CA LYS A 38 19.94 7.98 3.26
C LYS A 38 18.50 7.65 2.81
N PRO A 39 17.77 8.61 2.19
CA PRO A 39 16.37 8.43 1.79
C PRO A 39 16.07 7.13 1.05
N GLN A 40 16.94 6.76 0.09
CA GLN A 40 16.79 5.53 -0.72
C GLN A 40 16.73 4.24 0.10
N HIS A 41 17.25 4.22 1.33
CA HIS A 41 17.30 3.05 2.21
C HIS A 41 16.31 3.14 3.38
N ARG A 42 15.66 4.30 3.61
CA ARG A 42 14.77 4.52 4.75
C ARG A 42 13.59 3.56 4.78
N LEU A 43 12.91 3.33 3.65
CA LEU A 43 11.79 2.39 3.59
C LEU A 43 12.18 0.99 4.09
N LYS A 44 13.40 0.52 3.76
CA LYS A 44 13.90 -0.78 4.23
C LYS A 44 14.13 -0.81 5.75
N ALA A 45 14.52 0.32 6.33
CA ALA A 45 14.77 0.44 7.77
C ALA A 45 13.47 0.69 8.57
N ILE A 46 12.52 1.45 8.02
CA ILE A 46 11.23 1.76 8.67
C ILE A 46 10.27 0.57 8.61
N TRP A 47 10.28 -0.20 7.52
CA TRP A 47 9.37 -1.32 7.33
C TRP A 47 9.32 -2.33 8.51
N PRO A 48 10.44 -2.79 9.11
CA PRO A 48 10.40 -3.71 10.24
C PRO A 48 9.77 -3.10 11.51
N LEU A 49 9.83 -1.78 11.66
CA LEU A 49 9.25 -1.06 12.80
C LEU A 49 7.73 -0.91 12.62
N ALA A 50 7.32 -0.43 11.44
CA ALA A 50 5.92 -0.15 11.15
C ALA A 50 5.07 -1.39 10.87
N SER A 51 5.61 -2.42 10.20
CA SER A 51 4.84 -3.61 9.79
C SER A 51 4.41 -4.49 10.96
N LYS A 52 5.09 -4.40 12.11
CA LYS A 52 4.75 -5.15 13.32
C LYS A 52 3.53 -4.57 14.04
N LYS A 53 3.24 -3.29 13.87
CA LYS A 53 2.11 -2.64 14.54
C LYS A 53 0.79 -3.11 13.92
N ARG A 54 -0.09 -3.62 14.78
CA ARG A 54 -1.40 -4.18 14.41
C ARG A 54 -2.55 -3.22 14.61
N ILE A 55 -2.33 -2.13 15.31
CA ILE A 55 -3.30 -1.09 15.59
C ILE A 55 -2.71 0.23 15.11
N CYS A 56 -3.55 1.09 14.56
CA CYS A 56 -3.21 2.48 14.24
C CYS A 56 -3.38 3.30 15.52
N GLU A 57 -2.33 3.38 16.34
CA GLU A 57 -2.36 3.90 17.70
C GLU A 57 -2.78 5.38 17.74
N PRO A 58 -3.92 5.73 18.38
CA PRO A 58 -4.28 7.12 18.63
C PRO A 58 -3.33 7.75 19.65
N ASP A 59 -3.27 9.08 19.68
CA ASP A 59 -2.54 9.77 20.73
C ASP A 59 -3.28 9.60 22.06
N GLN A 60 -2.58 9.07 23.05
CA GLN A 60 -3.04 8.98 24.43
C GLN A 60 -2.26 10.00 25.25
N LEU A 61 -2.98 10.92 25.87
CA LEU A 61 -2.43 11.73 26.94
C LEU A 61 -2.40 10.85 28.18
N ASP A 62 -1.26 10.73 28.83
CA ASP A 62 -1.18 10.11 30.16
C ASP A 62 -1.91 11.04 31.14
N GLU A 63 -3.25 10.86 31.25
CA GLU A 63 -4.03 11.45 32.34
C GLU A 63 -3.70 10.66 33.60
N ASP A 64 -2.99 11.35 34.50
CA ASP A 64 -2.78 11.03 35.91
C ASP A 64 -2.49 9.60 36.33
N GLY A 65 -1.30 9.44 36.85
CA GLY A 65 -0.70 8.36 37.60
C GLY A 65 -1.59 7.49 38.51
N ASN A 66 -2.51 6.73 37.98
CA ASN A 66 -3.14 5.64 38.70
C ASN A 66 -3.61 4.53 37.77
N GLY A 67 -2.72 3.95 37.00
CA GLY A 67 -2.93 2.73 36.24
C GLY A 67 -1.93 1.68 36.71
N ASP A 68 -2.43 0.54 37.15
CA ASP A 68 -1.74 -0.65 37.60
C ASP A 68 -0.63 -1.08 36.62
N ALA A 69 0.52 -0.41 36.71
CA ALA A 69 1.72 -0.71 35.94
C ALA A 69 2.53 -1.74 36.74
N THR A 70 2.57 -2.94 36.22
CA THR A 70 3.48 -4.00 36.67
C THR A 70 4.89 -3.49 36.95
N ASN A 71 5.42 -3.88 38.09
CA ASN A 71 6.56 -3.41 38.86
C ASN A 71 7.94 -3.26 38.18
N GLU A 72 8.08 -3.25 36.88
CA GLU A 72 9.41 -3.19 36.24
C GLU A 72 9.78 -1.85 35.58
N MET A 73 8.89 -0.84 35.57
CA MET A 73 9.18 0.50 35.00
C MET A 73 9.27 1.62 36.04
N GLN A 74 9.26 1.33 37.33
CA GLN A 74 9.19 2.35 38.39
C GLN A 74 10.50 3.11 38.67
N TYR A 75 11.63 2.70 38.11
CA TYR A 75 12.94 3.32 38.37
C TYR A 75 13.33 4.47 37.41
N GLN A 76 12.50 4.83 36.43
CA GLN A 76 12.83 5.93 35.50
C GLN A 76 11.95 7.18 35.61
N GLN A 77 11.04 7.25 36.56
CA GLN A 77 10.02 8.32 36.64
C GLN A 77 10.32 9.45 37.63
N GLU A 78 11.50 9.47 38.27
CA GLU A 78 11.89 10.52 39.20
C GLU A 78 12.57 11.77 38.61
N GLN A 79 12.73 11.81 37.27
CA GLN A 79 13.19 13.03 36.61
C GLN A 79 12.03 13.60 35.80
N GLY A 80 11.40 14.67 36.28
CA GLY A 80 10.28 15.38 35.69
C GLY A 80 10.53 15.80 34.24
N GLY A 81 10.38 14.83 33.30
CA GLY A 81 10.34 15.07 31.88
C GLY A 81 8.91 15.35 31.43
N PRO A 82 8.71 16.08 30.33
CA PRO A 82 7.39 16.35 29.79
C PRO A 82 6.63 15.05 29.53
N SER A 83 5.36 15.00 29.92
CA SER A 83 4.45 13.86 29.69
C SER A 83 4.61 13.33 28.26
N GLN A 84 5.09 12.09 28.12
CA GLN A 84 5.30 11.50 26.81
C GLN A 84 3.95 11.11 26.24
N ILE A 85 3.53 11.80 25.18
CA ILE A 85 2.37 11.42 24.40
C ILE A 85 2.67 10.06 23.74
N ARG A 86 1.95 9.01 24.13
CA ARG A 86 2.01 7.70 23.49
C ARG A 86 1.12 7.69 22.26
N GLY A 87 1.52 6.91 21.24
CA GLY A 87 0.79 6.82 19.98
C GLY A 87 1.47 7.60 18.85
N HIS A 88 0.81 7.69 17.70
CA HIS A 88 1.28 8.41 16.51
C HIS A 88 0.16 9.25 15.87
N GLY A 89 -0.87 9.61 16.64
CA GLY A 89 -2.05 10.32 16.14
C GLY A 89 -2.88 9.48 15.17
N GLY A 90 -2.92 8.18 15.39
CA GLY A 90 -3.66 7.24 14.55
C GLY A 90 -5.16 7.26 14.77
N CYS A 91 -5.89 6.44 14.03
CA CYS A 91 -7.35 6.36 14.04
C CYS A 91 -7.92 5.23 14.93
N GLY A 92 -7.10 4.46 15.64
CA GLY A 92 -7.51 3.37 16.51
C GLY A 92 -7.86 2.06 15.82
N ASN A 93 -7.90 2.00 14.49
CA ASN A 93 -8.34 0.82 13.78
C ASN A 93 -7.28 -0.29 13.71
N ASP A 94 -7.76 -1.54 13.80
CA ASP A 94 -6.95 -2.73 13.55
C ASP A 94 -6.42 -2.76 12.12
N GLN A 95 -5.21 -3.31 11.97
CA GLN A 95 -4.52 -3.36 10.70
C GLN A 95 -4.49 -4.77 10.13
N PRO A 96 -4.92 -4.96 8.87
CA PRO A 96 -4.88 -6.25 8.21
C PRO A 96 -3.44 -6.67 7.90
N LEU A 97 -3.28 -7.97 7.69
CA LEU A 97 -2.08 -8.53 7.07
C LEU A 97 -2.17 -8.41 5.56
N TRP A 98 -1.15 -7.85 4.95
CA TRP A 98 -1.07 -7.77 3.49
C TRP A 98 -0.38 -9.01 2.91
N ARG A 99 -1.06 -9.70 2.01
CA ARG A 99 -0.49 -10.83 1.25
C ARG A 99 -0.50 -10.53 -0.23
N LYS A 100 0.51 -11.05 -0.93
CA LYS A 100 0.63 -10.99 -2.39
C LYS A 100 0.57 -12.40 -2.94
N GLU A 101 -0.34 -12.64 -3.89
CA GLU A 101 -0.42 -13.88 -4.65
C GLU A 101 -0.51 -13.53 -6.14
N GLY A 102 0.48 -13.94 -6.91
CA GLY A 102 0.59 -13.54 -8.31
C GLY A 102 0.64 -12.01 -8.48
N LEU A 103 -0.33 -11.46 -9.19
CA LEU A 103 -0.51 -10.02 -9.43
C LEU A 103 -1.58 -9.39 -8.52
N LYS A 104 -2.16 -10.14 -7.59
CA LYS A 104 -3.20 -9.67 -6.67
C LYS A 104 -2.62 -9.36 -5.30
N LEU A 105 -3.18 -8.34 -4.66
CA LEU A 105 -2.95 -8.02 -3.26
C LEU A 105 -4.20 -8.35 -2.45
N TYR A 106 -3.97 -8.92 -1.29
CA TYR A 106 -5.02 -9.34 -0.36
C TYR A 106 -4.82 -8.67 0.98
N SER A 107 -5.91 -8.20 1.56
CA SER A 107 -5.99 -7.84 2.97
C SER A 107 -6.55 -9.04 3.74
N VAL A 108 -5.85 -9.48 4.77
CA VAL A 108 -6.27 -10.58 5.65
C VAL A 108 -6.49 -9.99 7.04
N GLY A 109 -7.73 -9.97 7.50
CA GLY A 109 -8.14 -9.42 8.78
C GLY A 109 -9.12 -10.34 9.51
N LYS A 110 -9.43 -10.01 10.77
CA LYS A 110 -10.55 -10.64 11.47
C LYS A 110 -11.85 -10.19 10.81
N ALA A 111 -12.79 -11.11 10.60
CA ALA A 111 -14.14 -10.76 10.14
C ALA A 111 -14.83 -9.93 11.22
N LEU A 112 -15.13 -8.68 10.93
CA LEU A 112 -16.04 -7.86 11.73
C LEU A 112 -17.47 -8.32 11.41
N ASN A 113 -17.96 -9.35 12.10
CA ASN A 113 -19.39 -9.67 12.13
C ASN A 113 -20.00 -9.03 13.37
N PRO A 114 -20.75 -7.92 13.26
CA PRO A 114 -21.36 -7.25 14.39
C PRO A 114 -22.52 -8.09 15.03
N GLU A 115 -22.96 -9.17 14.38
CA GLU A 115 -24.09 -9.99 14.85
C GLU A 115 -23.67 -11.29 15.59
N LYS A 116 -22.36 -11.55 15.74
CA LYS A 116 -21.86 -12.75 16.44
C LYS A 116 -20.84 -12.39 17.52
N GLU A 117 -21.31 -11.74 18.57
CA GLU A 117 -20.50 -11.51 19.79
C GLU A 117 -20.21 -12.76 20.62
N GLU A 118 -20.76 -13.92 20.27
CA GLU A 118 -20.70 -15.12 21.17
C GLU A 118 -20.09 -16.39 20.59
N MET A 119 -19.44 -16.37 19.43
CA MET A 119 -18.69 -17.56 18.99
C MET A 119 -17.36 -17.17 18.37
N GLU A 120 -16.28 -17.61 19.01
CA GLU A 120 -14.90 -17.59 18.55
C GLU A 120 -14.71 -18.28 17.19
N SER A 121 -15.14 -17.67 16.12
CA SER A 121 -14.69 -18.08 14.81
C SER A 121 -13.44 -17.25 14.46
N ASN A 122 -12.29 -17.83 14.65
CA ASN A 122 -10.98 -17.34 14.14
C ASN A 122 -10.90 -17.36 12.60
N GLU A 123 -12.02 -17.15 11.92
CA GLU A 123 -12.06 -17.08 10.47
C GLU A 123 -11.43 -15.76 9.99
N THR A 124 -10.22 -15.87 9.54
CA THR A 124 -9.54 -14.76 8.88
C THR A 124 -10.14 -14.54 7.49
N GLN A 125 -10.84 -13.43 7.32
CA GLN A 125 -11.37 -13.05 6.02
C GLN A 125 -10.26 -12.55 5.11
N LYS A 126 -10.14 -13.17 3.95
CA LYS A 126 -9.17 -12.79 2.91
C LYS A 126 -9.91 -12.03 1.80
N ASN A 127 -9.69 -10.72 1.74
CA ASN A 127 -10.32 -9.85 0.75
C ASN A 127 -9.33 -9.45 -0.33
N VAL A 128 -9.75 -9.55 -1.59
CA VAL A 128 -8.99 -9.04 -2.74
C VAL A 128 -9.06 -7.51 -2.72
N MET A 129 -7.91 -6.86 -2.84
CA MET A 129 -7.86 -5.40 -2.91
C MET A 129 -7.75 -4.93 -4.36
N ALA A 130 -8.77 -4.23 -4.81
CA ALA A 130 -8.75 -3.62 -6.14
C ALA A 130 -7.66 -2.55 -6.26
N PRO A 131 -6.96 -2.44 -7.40
CA PRO A 131 -5.93 -1.42 -7.61
C PRO A 131 -6.42 0.01 -7.36
N GLY A 132 -7.68 0.33 -7.70
CA GLY A 132 -8.28 1.64 -7.44
C GLY A 132 -8.39 1.97 -5.94
N ALA A 133 -8.77 1.00 -5.11
CA ALA A 133 -8.82 1.18 -3.65
C ALA A 133 -7.42 1.40 -3.06
N ILE A 134 -6.43 0.66 -3.56
CA ILE A 134 -5.03 0.84 -3.16
C ILE A 134 -4.52 2.22 -3.58
N HIS A 135 -4.85 2.67 -4.79
CA HIS A 135 -4.49 4.01 -5.29
C HIS A 135 -5.03 5.12 -4.37
N GLN A 136 -6.32 5.07 -4.03
CA GLN A 136 -6.94 6.02 -3.10
C GLN A 136 -6.28 6.00 -1.72
N LEU A 137 -5.92 4.82 -1.22
CA LEU A 137 -5.24 4.71 0.07
C LEU A 137 -3.84 5.34 0.02
N LEU A 138 -3.06 5.08 -1.03
CA LEU A 138 -1.73 5.65 -1.20
C LEU A 138 -1.75 7.18 -1.36
N GLN A 139 -2.82 7.75 -1.93
CA GLN A 139 -3.02 9.19 -2.03
C GLN A 139 -3.19 9.90 -0.68
N LYS A 140 -3.70 9.18 0.34
CA LYS A 140 -3.90 9.73 1.69
C LYS A 140 -2.60 9.96 2.46
N ILE A 141 -1.47 9.42 2.00
CA ILE A 141 -0.19 9.54 2.70
C ILE A 141 0.27 10.99 2.70
N SER A 142 0.58 11.52 3.89
CA SER A 142 1.07 12.89 4.07
C SER A 142 2.49 13.09 3.53
N ALA A 143 2.88 14.33 3.24
CA ALA A 143 4.23 14.65 2.80
C ALA A 143 5.29 14.33 3.88
N GLU A 144 4.93 14.48 5.15
CA GLU A 144 5.78 14.16 6.29
C GLU A 144 6.04 12.64 6.37
N ASP A 145 4.99 11.83 6.24
CA ASP A 145 5.10 10.38 6.24
C ASP A 145 5.94 9.87 5.04
N LEU A 146 5.77 10.50 3.88
CA LEU A 146 6.60 10.22 2.71
C LEU A 146 8.07 10.51 2.99
N HIS A 147 8.38 11.64 3.64
CA HIS A 147 9.75 11.99 4.01
C HIS A 147 10.37 10.97 4.97
N ILE A 148 9.63 10.52 5.98
CA ILE A 148 10.09 9.48 6.92
C ILE A 148 10.40 8.19 6.17
N MET A 149 9.57 7.77 5.23
CA MET A 149 9.81 6.60 4.39
C MET A 149 10.91 6.79 3.33
N GLY A 150 11.44 8.01 3.18
CA GLY A 150 12.44 8.33 2.17
C GLY A 150 11.89 8.45 0.75
N LEU A 151 10.60 8.75 0.63
CA LEU A 151 9.92 9.08 -0.61
C LEU A 151 9.78 10.60 -0.74
N SER A 152 9.35 11.07 -1.91
CA SER A 152 9.13 12.49 -2.18
C SER A 152 7.69 12.74 -2.57
N ALA A 153 7.08 13.78 -2.00
CA ALA A 153 5.75 14.22 -2.40
C ALA A 153 5.74 14.82 -3.82
N GLU A 154 6.88 15.33 -4.27
CA GLU A 154 7.02 16.04 -5.56
C GLU A 154 7.49 15.12 -6.68
N TYR A 155 8.40 14.17 -6.41
CA TYR A 155 9.07 13.38 -7.45
C TYR A 155 8.85 11.87 -7.34
N ALA A 156 8.35 11.36 -6.22
CA ALA A 156 8.28 9.91 -5.95
C ALA A 156 7.09 9.54 -5.06
N ARG A 157 5.89 9.95 -5.44
CA ARG A 157 4.68 9.55 -4.72
C ARG A 157 4.35 8.07 -4.96
N PRO A 158 3.96 7.33 -3.93
CA PRO A 158 3.65 5.91 -4.05
C PRO A 158 2.38 5.63 -4.87
N ASP A 159 1.41 6.55 -4.91
CA ASP A 159 0.21 6.45 -5.73
C ASP A 159 0.53 6.39 -7.24
N TRP A 160 1.64 6.97 -7.68
CA TRP A 160 2.09 6.88 -9.08
C TRP A 160 2.56 5.48 -9.51
N MET A 161 2.78 4.56 -8.56
CA MET A 161 3.08 3.16 -8.89
C MET A 161 1.85 2.39 -9.40
N ILE A 162 0.65 2.94 -9.19
CA ILE A 162 -0.59 2.45 -9.77
C ILE A 162 -0.83 3.24 -11.06
N LEU A 163 -0.74 2.57 -12.19
CA LEU A 163 -0.87 3.24 -13.49
C LEU A 163 -2.35 3.58 -13.75
N THR A 164 -2.64 4.86 -13.93
CA THR A 164 -3.95 5.37 -14.38
C THR A 164 -3.90 5.78 -15.85
N VAL A 165 -2.73 6.14 -16.35
CA VAL A 165 -2.43 6.48 -17.74
C VAL A 165 -1.22 5.69 -18.19
N LEU A 166 -1.36 4.95 -19.28
CA LEU A 166 -0.27 4.16 -19.83
C LEU A 166 0.63 5.04 -20.70
N PRO A 167 1.95 5.16 -20.40
CA PRO A 167 2.89 5.81 -21.29
C PRO A 167 3.11 4.97 -22.55
N VAL A 168 2.89 5.59 -23.72
CA VAL A 168 3.08 4.91 -25.02
C VAL A 168 4.38 5.40 -25.63
N PRO A 169 5.35 4.50 -25.90
CA PRO A 169 6.58 4.88 -26.57
C PRO A 169 6.32 5.38 -28.00
N PRO A 170 7.06 6.37 -28.49
CA PRO A 170 6.92 6.87 -29.84
C PRO A 170 7.26 5.79 -30.88
N ALA A 171 6.79 5.97 -32.12
CA ALA A 171 6.99 4.99 -33.21
C ALA A 171 8.46 4.68 -33.49
N ALA A 172 9.37 5.65 -33.27
CA ALA A 172 10.81 5.43 -33.44
C ALA A 172 11.41 4.41 -32.46
N VAL A 173 10.81 4.24 -31.27
CA VAL A 173 11.23 3.25 -30.25
C VAL A 173 10.69 1.86 -30.56
N ARG A 174 9.60 1.76 -31.35
CA ARG A 174 8.95 0.51 -31.77
C ARG A 174 8.73 0.48 -33.28
N PRO A 175 9.82 0.53 -34.09
CA PRO A 175 9.71 0.63 -35.52
C PRO A 175 9.11 -0.63 -36.15
N SER A 176 8.30 -0.47 -37.19
CA SER A 176 7.88 -1.59 -38.02
C SER A 176 8.94 -1.86 -39.11
N ILE A 177 9.29 -3.12 -39.29
CA ILE A 177 10.32 -3.57 -40.23
C ILE A 177 9.66 -4.17 -41.45
N SER A 178 10.10 -3.78 -42.64
CA SER A 178 9.70 -4.41 -43.89
C SER A 178 10.43 -5.76 -44.08
N VAL A 179 9.68 -6.83 -44.24
CA VAL A 179 10.16 -8.17 -44.50
C VAL A 179 9.84 -8.53 -45.98
N ASP A 180 10.65 -9.35 -46.62
CA ASP A 180 10.43 -9.80 -48.02
C ASP A 180 10.31 -8.67 -49.05
N GLY A 181 11.30 -7.78 -49.12
CA GLY A 181 11.34 -6.74 -50.16
C GLY A 181 10.22 -5.71 -50.10
N GLY A 182 9.52 -5.56 -48.96
CA GLY A 182 8.50 -4.56 -48.71
C GLY A 182 7.04 -5.04 -48.82
N ALA A 183 6.82 -6.31 -49.16
CA ALA A 183 5.47 -6.87 -49.26
C ALA A 183 4.80 -7.16 -47.92
N LEU A 184 5.57 -7.45 -46.88
CA LEU A 184 5.10 -7.72 -45.52
C LEU A 184 5.77 -6.76 -44.52
N ARG A 185 4.99 -6.24 -43.59
CA ARG A 185 5.51 -5.46 -42.46
C ARG A 185 5.38 -6.26 -41.17
N SER A 186 6.48 -6.39 -40.45
CA SER A 186 6.50 -6.95 -39.11
C SER A 186 6.52 -5.81 -38.09
N GLU A 187 5.57 -5.84 -37.16
CA GLU A 187 5.49 -4.86 -36.07
C GLU A 187 6.35 -5.32 -34.88
N ASP A 188 6.85 -4.36 -34.10
CA ASP A 188 7.60 -4.62 -32.87
C ASP A 188 6.69 -5.24 -31.80
N ASP A 189 7.29 -6.06 -30.91
CA ASP A 189 6.58 -6.72 -29.81
C ASP A 189 5.89 -5.73 -28.86
N LEU A 190 6.47 -4.54 -28.69
CA LEU A 190 5.84 -3.45 -27.89
C LEU A 190 4.51 -3.01 -28.52
N THR A 191 4.42 -2.94 -29.85
CA THR A 191 3.19 -2.59 -30.57
C THR A 191 2.13 -3.69 -30.36
N TYR A 192 2.50 -4.95 -30.41
CA TYR A 192 1.59 -6.06 -30.11
C TYR A 192 1.07 -6.01 -28.68
N LYS A 193 1.94 -5.78 -27.69
CA LYS A 193 1.54 -5.64 -26.30
C LYS A 193 0.60 -4.44 -26.07
N LEU A 194 0.87 -3.30 -26.66
CA LEU A 194 -0.02 -2.14 -26.59
C LEU A 194 -1.40 -2.45 -27.20
N SER A 195 -1.44 -3.16 -28.34
CA SER A 195 -2.70 -3.61 -28.94
C SER A 195 -3.48 -4.57 -28.03
N GLN A 196 -2.79 -5.51 -27.36
CA GLN A 196 -3.41 -6.42 -26.41
C GLN A 196 -4.00 -5.67 -25.21
N ILE A 197 -3.27 -4.70 -24.63
CA ILE A 197 -3.74 -3.86 -23.54
C ILE A 197 -5.00 -3.09 -23.95
N LEU A 198 -5.02 -2.46 -25.12
CA LEU A 198 -6.18 -1.75 -25.63
C LEU A 198 -7.40 -2.65 -25.79
N LYS A 199 -7.22 -3.85 -26.36
CA LYS A 199 -8.29 -4.84 -26.55
C LYS A 199 -8.84 -5.32 -25.22
N SER A 200 -7.96 -5.66 -24.26
CA SER A 200 -8.35 -6.10 -22.92
C SER A 200 -9.09 -4.99 -22.16
N SER A 201 -8.59 -3.75 -22.22
CA SER A 201 -9.24 -2.59 -21.61
C SER A 201 -10.64 -2.32 -22.20
N ALA A 202 -10.77 -2.42 -23.54
CA ALA A 202 -12.06 -2.27 -24.20
C ALA A 202 -13.04 -3.38 -23.81
N SER A 203 -12.56 -4.62 -23.65
CA SER A 203 -13.39 -5.74 -23.20
C SER A 203 -13.89 -5.54 -21.78
N VAL A 204 -13.03 -5.11 -20.84
CA VAL A 204 -13.45 -4.81 -19.46
C VAL A 204 -14.52 -3.72 -19.44
N ARG A 205 -14.29 -2.59 -20.13
CA ARG A 205 -15.27 -1.48 -20.21
C ARG A 205 -16.61 -1.92 -20.77
N ARG A 206 -16.60 -2.78 -21.80
CA ARG A 206 -17.82 -3.30 -22.41
C ARG A 206 -18.59 -4.16 -21.41
N LEU A 207 -17.92 -5.11 -20.74
CA LEU A 207 -18.54 -6.00 -19.76
C LEU A 207 -19.11 -5.25 -18.55
N GLU A 208 -18.41 -4.22 -18.08
CA GLU A 208 -18.90 -3.31 -17.03
C GLU A 208 -20.19 -2.59 -17.50
N GLY A 209 -20.20 -2.09 -18.75
CA GLY A 209 -21.36 -1.40 -19.33
C GLY A 209 -22.57 -2.32 -19.60
N GLU A 210 -22.33 -3.60 -19.87
CA GLU A 210 -23.37 -4.63 -20.08
C GLU A 210 -23.94 -5.18 -18.76
N GLY A 211 -23.38 -4.80 -17.60
CA GLY A 211 -23.85 -5.24 -16.29
C GLY A 211 -23.60 -6.75 -16.04
N VAL A 212 -22.56 -7.30 -16.62
CA VAL A 212 -22.18 -8.71 -16.45
C VAL A 212 -21.75 -8.98 -14.99
N PRO A 213 -21.92 -10.20 -14.45
CA PRO A 213 -21.49 -10.53 -13.09
C PRO A 213 -20.02 -10.17 -12.81
N GLU A 214 -19.77 -9.67 -11.62
CA GLU A 214 -18.44 -9.17 -11.20
C GLU A 214 -17.32 -10.22 -11.34
N SER A 215 -17.66 -11.51 -11.16
CA SER A 215 -16.70 -12.60 -11.36
C SER A 215 -16.13 -12.64 -12.78
N VAL A 216 -16.97 -12.44 -13.80
CA VAL A 216 -16.55 -12.45 -15.22
C VAL A 216 -15.74 -11.19 -15.55
N VAL A 217 -16.17 -10.03 -15.03
CA VAL A 217 -15.40 -8.77 -15.18
C VAL A 217 -14.03 -8.92 -14.55
N SER A 218 -13.95 -9.54 -13.37
CA SER A 218 -12.69 -9.78 -12.65
C SER A 218 -11.72 -10.66 -13.44
N GLU A 219 -12.18 -11.68 -14.14
CA GLU A 219 -11.31 -12.51 -14.99
C GLU A 219 -10.67 -11.72 -16.14
N HIS A 220 -11.46 -10.87 -16.81
CA HIS A 220 -10.97 -10.01 -17.87
C HIS A 220 -10.05 -8.90 -17.35
N PHE A 221 -10.33 -8.41 -16.14
CA PHE A 221 -9.47 -7.45 -15.45
C PHE A 221 -8.12 -8.08 -15.06
N ASP A 222 -8.11 -9.35 -14.61
CA ASP A 222 -6.87 -10.08 -14.32
C ASP A 222 -6.00 -10.22 -15.57
N LEU A 223 -6.62 -10.48 -16.72
CA LEU A 223 -5.90 -10.52 -18.00
C LEU A 223 -5.30 -9.14 -18.36
N LEU A 224 -6.02 -8.07 -18.09
CA LEU A 224 -5.50 -6.70 -18.28
C LEU A 224 -4.32 -6.39 -17.37
N GLN A 225 -4.27 -6.93 -16.15
CA GLN A 225 -3.17 -6.74 -15.19
C GLN A 225 -1.92 -7.55 -15.54
N TYR A 226 -2.04 -8.61 -16.33
CA TYR A 226 -0.94 -9.48 -16.78
C TYR A 226 -0.10 -8.80 -17.86
#